data_95f7f00fbe5330fd4c625f4773c9375a
#
_entry.id   95f7f00fbe5330fd4c625f4773c9375a
#
_cell.length_a   1.000
_cell.length_b   1.000
_cell.length_c   1.000
_cell.angle_alpha   90.00
_cell.angle_beta   90.00
_cell.angle_gamma   90.00
#
_symmetry.space_group_name_H-M   'P 1'
#
loop_
_entity.id
_entity.type
_entity.pdbx_description
1 polymer ?
#
loop_
_entity_poly.entity_id
_entity_poly.type
_entity_poly.pdbx_seq_one_letter_code
_entity_poly.pdbx_strand_id
1 'polypeptide(L)'
;MIYLEEVHTDNQKQLVQFIIEEYHSYVPSAVSVGRRIDWLIFDDSVVNQFNIPQPIGMIGIGSSVYPPPKDLLTRVGLSKDEYKNVFNEFANNWRFCMKPHTIKNAGTQILKQVRQHCKSAWYEKYGDDLKHLLTFVGGDNNGAVYKADNWEMVGETSGLPDHKSSSMKWNNKEELKELFVKPTGENKKLIFYKGL
;
A
#
# COMPACT_ATOMS: atom_id res chain seq x y z
N MET A 1 18.04 9.41 12.91
CA MET A 1 16.68 9.98 12.65
C MET A 1 16.10 9.29 11.43
N ILE A 2 14.80 8.91 11.46
CA ILE A 2 14.15 8.32 10.28
C ILE A 2 13.74 9.43 9.31
N TYR A 3 14.01 9.24 8.01
CA TYR A 3 13.57 10.13 6.95
C TYR A 3 13.20 9.36 5.68
N LEU A 4 12.47 10.01 4.78
CA LEU A 4 11.97 9.47 3.52
C LEU A 4 12.66 10.15 2.36
N GLU A 5 13.02 9.37 1.33
CA GLU A 5 13.54 9.87 0.07
C GLU A 5 12.66 9.36 -1.08
N GLU A 6 12.07 10.27 -1.85
CA GLU A 6 11.23 9.88 -2.97
C GLU A 6 12.05 9.23 -4.09
N VAL A 7 11.49 8.18 -4.67
CA VAL A 7 12.12 7.35 -5.69
C VAL A 7 11.94 7.99 -7.08
N HIS A 8 13.04 8.43 -7.67
CA HIS A 8 13.03 9.05 -9.00
C HIS A 8 13.84 8.25 -10.02
N THR A 9 14.96 7.65 -9.61
CA THR A 9 15.90 6.98 -10.51
C THR A 9 15.60 5.49 -10.67
N ASP A 10 16.07 4.90 -11.77
CA ASP A 10 15.89 3.46 -12.02
C ASP A 10 16.65 2.60 -11.01
N ASN A 11 17.82 3.06 -10.53
CA ASN A 11 18.55 2.36 -9.46
C ASN A 11 17.73 2.33 -8.16
N GLN A 12 17.06 3.44 -7.79
CA GLN A 12 16.18 3.47 -6.63
C GLN A 12 14.96 2.55 -6.81
N LYS A 13 14.39 2.47 -8.03
CA LYS A 13 13.29 1.54 -8.34
C LYS A 13 13.70 0.08 -8.20
N GLN A 14 14.91 -0.27 -8.68
CA GLN A 14 15.47 -1.61 -8.48
C GLN A 14 15.66 -1.93 -7.00
N LEU A 15 16.14 -0.95 -6.22
CA LEU A 15 16.30 -1.11 -4.78
C LEU A 15 14.95 -1.30 -4.06
N VAL A 16 13.90 -0.56 -4.46
CA VAL A 16 12.53 -0.76 -3.97
C VAL A 16 12.06 -2.18 -4.28
N GLN A 17 12.27 -2.66 -5.51
CA GLN A 17 11.90 -4.02 -5.90
C GLN A 17 12.61 -5.06 -5.04
N PHE A 18 13.91 -4.94 -4.86
CA PHE A 18 14.70 -5.82 -3.99
C PHE A 18 14.17 -5.83 -2.55
N ILE A 19 13.89 -4.64 -1.98
CA ILE A 19 13.35 -4.54 -0.61
C ILE A 19 11.99 -5.24 -0.48
N ILE A 20 11.11 -5.13 -1.49
CA ILE A 20 9.81 -5.82 -1.49
C ILE A 20 9.99 -7.34 -1.55
N GLU A 21 10.84 -7.83 -2.46
CA GLU A 21 11.07 -9.26 -2.65
C GLU A 21 11.65 -9.91 -1.39
N GLU A 22 12.56 -9.22 -0.70
CA GLU A 22 13.26 -9.77 0.47
C GLU A 22 12.46 -9.62 1.78
N TYR A 23 11.69 -8.53 1.95
CA TYR A 23 11.13 -8.18 3.27
C TYR A 23 9.62 -8.08 3.31
N HIS A 24 8.90 -8.19 2.18
CA HIS A 24 7.45 -8.17 2.21
C HIS A 24 6.89 -9.57 2.47
N SER A 25 6.17 -9.75 3.57
CA SER A 25 5.83 -11.06 4.13
C SER A 25 4.85 -11.90 3.31
N TYR A 26 4.03 -11.32 2.43
CA TYR A 26 2.96 -12.09 1.76
C TYR A 26 2.72 -11.75 0.28
N VAL A 27 3.38 -10.74 -0.28
CA VAL A 27 3.29 -10.39 -1.71
C VAL A 27 4.66 -10.03 -2.26
N PRO A 28 5.37 -10.96 -2.92
CA PRO A 28 6.73 -10.73 -3.40
C PRO A 28 6.80 -9.85 -4.65
N SER A 29 5.67 -9.53 -5.28
CA SER A 29 5.66 -8.75 -6.52
C SER A 29 5.70 -7.25 -6.26
N ALA A 30 6.63 -6.55 -6.90
CA ALA A 30 6.73 -5.10 -6.93
C ALA A 30 5.82 -4.44 -8.01
N VAL A 31 4.96 -5.21 -8.66
CA VAL A 31 4.09 -4.70 -9.73
C VAL A 31 2.91 -3.94 -9.11
N SER A 32 2.80 -2.67 -9.46
CA SER A 32 1.62 -1.83 -9.20
C SER A 32 1.13 -1.27 -10.52
N VAL A 33 -0.18 -1.23 -10.69
CA VAL A 33 -0.84 -0.67 -11.88
C VAL A 33 -1.35 0.73 -11.54
N GLY A 34 -1.19 1.66 -12.47
CA GLY A 34 -1.69 3.03 -12.32
C GLY A 34 -0.67 4.00 -11.70
N ARG A 35 -1.20 5.02 -11.03
CA ARG A 35 -0.38 6.05 -10.38
C ARG A 35 0.37 5.48 -9.19
N ARG A 36 1.59 5.96 -8.97
CA ARG A 36 2.44 5.45 -7.89
C ARG A 36 3.50 6.48 -7.49
N ILE A 37 3.68 6.62 -6.18
CA ILE A 37 4.81 7.31 -5.55
C ILE A 37 5.39 6.39 -4.49
N ASP A 38 6.68 6.17 -4.53
CA ASP A 38 7.41 5.35 -3.56
C ASP A 38 8.46 6.19 -2.86
N TRP A 39 8.72 5.83 -1.62
CA TRP A 39 9.82 6.37 -0.83
C TRP A 39 10.68 5.24 -0.29
N LEU A 40 11.99 5.42 -0.37
CA LEU A 40 12.95 4.67 0.43
C LEU A 40 12.97 5.24 1.86
N ILE A 41 13.11 4.37 2.82
CA ILE A 41 13.14 4.72 4.25
C ILE A 41 14.59 4.58 4.73
N PHE A 42 15.12 5.63 5.31
CA PHE A 42 16.47 5.67 5.86
C PHE A 42 16.45 5.95 7.36
N ASP A 43 17.50 5.53 8.04
CA ASP A 43 17.84 6.00 9.38
C ASP A 43 19.33 6.42 9.38
N ASP A 44 19.62 7.60 9.95
CA ASP A 44 20.97 8.17 10.00
C ASP A 44 22.00 7.24 10.65
N SER A 45 21.57 6.34 11.53
CA SER A 45 22.45 5.40 12.22
C SER A 45 22.81 4.17 11.38
N VAL A 46 22.11 3.94 10.26
CA VAL A 46 22.32 2.76 9.41
C VAL A 46 23.11 3.14 8.17
N VAL A 47 24.41 2.92 8.25
CA VAL A 47 25.35 3.23 7.18
C VAL A 47 26.16 2.00 6.79
N ASN A 48 26.70 1.98 5.57
CA ASN A 48 27.66 0.95 5.15
C ASN A 48 29.09 1.27 5.64
N GLN A 49 30.05 0.42 5.27
CA GLN A 49 31.47 0.57 5.64
C GLN A 49 32.13 1.87 5.13
N PHE A 50 31.50 2.57 4.17
CA PHE A 50 31.94 3.86 3.64
C PHE A 50 31.18 5.04 4.22
N ASN A 51 30.43 4.83 5.30
CA ASN A 51 29.57 5.83 5.95
C ASN A 51 28.46 6.38 5.03
N ILE A 52 27.98 5.58 4.06
CA ILE A 52 26.89 5.93 3.16
C ILE A 52 25.59 5.37 3.75
N PRO A 53 24.52 6.21 3.93
CA PRO A 53 23.23 5.77 4.41
C PRO A 53 22.67 4.59 3.61
N GLN A 54 22.13 3.61 4.32
CA GLN A 54 21.50 2.44 3.72
C GLN A 54 19.99 2.44 3.99
N PRO A 55 19.15 2.15 2.99
CA PRO A 55 17.71 2.09 3.23
C PRO A 55 17.37 0.92 4.14
N ILE A 56 16.52 1.20 5.11
CA ILE A 56 15.97 0.22 6.07
C ILE A 56 14.60 -0.32 5.65
N GLY A 57 14.02 0.21 4.58
CA GLY A 57 12.74 -0.22 4.06
C GLY A 57 12.23 0.64 2.92
N MET A 58 10.97 0.43 2.57
CA MET A 58 10.25 1.25 1.61
C MET A 58 8.78 1.40 2.02
N ILE A 59 8.17 2.48 1.56
CA ILE A 59 6.73 2.70 1.62
C ILE A 59 6.26 3.35 0.33
N GLY A 60 5.08 2.94 -0.17
CA GLY A 60 4.54 3.49 -1.39
C GLY A 60 3.04 3.73 -1.33
N ILE A 61 2.58 4.78 -1.99
CA ILE A 61 1.18 5.02 -2.29
C ILE A 61 0.93 4.87 -3.78
N GLY A 62 -0.23 4.35 -4.13
CA GLY A 62 -0.62 4.14 -5.53
C GLY A 62 -2.09 4.38 -5.75
N SER A 63 -2.54 4.20 -7.00
CA SER A 63 -3.97 4.28 -7.32
C SER A 63 -4.78 3.46 -6.34
N SER A 64 -5.96 3.98 -5.99
CA SER A 64 -6.92 3.27 -5.17
C SER A 64 -7.46 2.02 -5.89
N VAL A 65 -8.24 1.22 -5.20
CA VAL A 65 -8.83 0.00 -5.75
C VAL A 65 -10.19 0.27 -6.40
N TYR A 66 -10.47 -0.43 -7.50
CA TYR A 66 -11.77 -0.40 -8.13
C TYR A 66 -12.20 -1.82 -8.51
N PRO A 67 -13.40 -2.28 -8.14
CA PRO A 67 -14.41 -1.55 -7.35
C PRO A 67 -13.96 -1.30 -5.90
N PRO A 68 -14.44 -0.20 -5.29
CA PRO A 68 -14.12 0.11 -3.88
C PRO A 68 -14.79 -0.89 -2.94
N PRO A 69 -14.18 -1.18 -1.77
CA PRO A 69 -14.84 -1.95 -0.72
C PRO A 69 -16.13 -1.27 -0.25
N LYS A 70 -17.19 -2.07 0.00
CA LYS A 70 -18.48 -1.56 0.46
C LYS A 70 -18.37 -0.79 1.78
N ASP A 71 -17.57 -1.32 2.71
CA ASP A 71 -17.38 -0.72 4.03
C ASP A 71 -16.68 0.65 3.92
N LEU A 72 -15.72 0.79 2.99
CA LEU A 72 -15.10 2.09 2.68
C LEU A 72 -16.16 3.08 2.18
N LEU A 73 -17.00 2.68 1.21
CA LEU A 73 -18.06 3.54 0.68
C LEU A 73 -19.00 4.01 1.78
N THR A 74 -19.42 3.11 2.66
CA THR A 74 -20.27 3.44 3.82
C THR A 74 -19.58 4.45 4.73
N ARG A 75 -18.29 4.26 4.99
CA ARG A 75 -17.51 5.14 5.87
C ARG A 75 -17.34 6.55 5.33
N VAL A 76 -17.12 6.70 4.03
CA VAL A 76 -16.93 8.01 3.38
C VAL A 76 -18.25 8.64 2.90
N GLY A 77 -19.37 7.93 2.99
CA GLY A 77 -20.69 8.42 2.59
C GLY A 77 -20.88 8.56 1.08
N LEU A 78 -20.19 7.75 0.29
CA LEU A 78 -20.23 7.78 -1.18
C LEU A 78 -20.95 6.55 -1.75
N SER A 79 -21.72 6.74 -2.81
CA SER A 79 -22.11 5.66 -3.71
C SER A 79 -20.93 5.22 -4.57
N LYS A 80 -21.06 4.08 -5.26
CA LYS A 80 -20.05 3.58 -6.19
C LYS A 80 -19.81 4.54 -7.36
N ASP A 81 -20.85 5.19 -7.84
CA ASP A 81 -20.75 6.12 -8.97
C ASP A 81 -20.09 7.43 -8.55
N GLU A 82 -20.43 7.97 -7.37
CA GLU A 82 -19.76 9.12 -6.78
C GLU A 82 -18.27 8.83 -6.54
N TYR A 83 -17.93 7.65 -5.99
CA TYR A 83 -16.54 7.25 -5.81
C TYR A 83 -15.77 7.24 -7.12
N LYS A 84 -16.39 6.77 -8.22
CA LYS A 84 -15.77 6.79 -9.55
C LYS A 84 -15.37 8.20 -9.99
N ASN A 85 -16.21 9.20 -9.68
CA ASN A 85 -15.94 10.58 -10.05
C ASN A 85 -14.80 11.23 -9.25
N VAL A 86 -14.60 10.77 -8.01
CA VAL A 86 -13.55 11.28 -7.09
C VAL A 86 -12.42 10.24 -6.87
N PHE A 87 -12.31 9.24 -7.74
CA PHE A 87 -11.37 8.12 -7.60
C PHE A 87 -9.92 8.58 -7.35
N ASN A 88 -9.50 9.67 -8.00
CA ASN A 88 -8.14 10.20 -7.90
C ASN A 88 -7.85 10.94 -6.58
N GLU A 89 -8.90 11.23 -5.77
CA GLU A 89 -8.75 11.77 -4.43
C GLU A 89 -8.37 10.69 -3.39
N PHE A 90 -8.38 9.42 -3.83
CA PHE A 90 -8.04 8.25 -3.01
C PHE A 90 -6.74 7.62 -3.49
N ALA A 91 -5.86 7.28 -2.54
CA ALA A 91 -4.69 6.46 -2.80
C ALA A 91 -4.62 5.28 -1.83
N ASN A 92 -4.03 4.19 -2.31
CA ASN A 92 -3.77 3.00 -1.52
C ASN A 92 -2.30 3.00 -1.08
N ASN A 93 -2.02 2.84 0.22
CA ASN A 93 -0.69 2.45 0.65
C ASN A 93 -0.47 1.00 0.20
N TRP A 94 0.09 0.86 -1.00
CA TRP A 94 0.16 -0.40 -1.72
C TRP A 94 1.25 -1.34 -1.21
N ARG A 95 2.30 -0.77 -0.60
CA ARG A 95 3.39 -1.51 0.07
C ARG A 95 3.95 -0.69 1.22
N PHE A 96 4.23 -1.40 2.29
CA PHE A 96 5.02 -0.90 3.41
C PHE A 96 5.80 -2.09 3.97
N CYS A 97 7.10 -2.08 3.83
CA CYS A 97 7.96 -3.12 4.38
C CYS A 97 9.28 -2.53 4.88
N MET A 98 9.82 -3.16 5.90
CA MET A 98 11.07 -2.76 6.55
C MET A 98 11.92 -3.98 6.83
N LYS A 99 13.23 -3.82 6.73
CA LYS A 99 14.20 -4.76 7.27
C LYS A 99 13.97 -4.93 8.78
N PRO A 100 14.31 -6.06 9.39
CA PRO A 100 14.33 -6.18 10.83
C PRO A 100 15.17 -5.06 11.46
N HIS A 101 14.60 -4.35 12.42
CA HIS A 101 15.23 -3.20 13.07
C HIS A 101 14.80 -3.08 14.53
N THR A 102 15.54 -2.32 15.31
CA THR A 102 15.28 -2.07 16.74
C THR A 102 14.73 -0.68 17.03
N ILE A 103 14.44 0.12 16.00
CA ILE A 103 14.00 1.50 16.15
C ILE A 103 12.57 1.52 16.68
N LYS A 104 12.38 2.08 17.86
CA LYS A 104 11.07 2.18 18.51
C LYS A 104 10.14 3.10 17.73
N ASN A 105 8.89 2.67 17.54
CA ASN A 105 7.84 3.43 16.84
C ASN A 105 8.22 3.86 15.40
N ALA A 106 9.15 3.16 14.74
CA ALA A 106 9.56 3.49 13.38
C ALA A 106 8.37 3.57 12.42
N GLY A 107 7.48 2.58 12.45
CA GLY A 107 6.32 2.53 11.56
C GLY A 107 5.41 3.75 11.67
N THR A 108 5.09 4.21 12.87
CA THR A 108 4.24 5.41 13.08
C THR A 108 4.96 6.70 12.68
N GLN A 109 6.28 6.79 12.90
CA GLN A 109 7.08 7.93 12.44
C GLN A 109 7.06 8.02 10.90
N ILE A 110 7.19 6.89 10.21
CA ILE A 110 7.13 6.80 8.74
C ILE A 110 5.74 7.18 8.23
N LEU A 111 4.67 6.59 8.76
CA LEU A 111 3.30 6.92 8.37
C LEU A 111 2.98 8.40 8.57
N LYS A 112 3.46 9.01 9.66
CA LYS A 112 3.33 10.45 9.88
C LYS A 112 4.02 11.27 8.78
N GLN A 113 5.25 10.94 8.41
CA GLN A 113 5.97 11.63 7.34
C GLN A 113 5.27 11.45 5.99
N VAL A 114 4.81 10.23 5.66
CA VAL A 114 4.03 9.99 4.42
C VAL A 114 2.82 10.92 4.37
N ARG A 115 2.02 11.01 5.44
CA ARG A 115 0.85 11.90 5.48
C ARG A 115 1.20 13.38 5.34
N GLN A 116 2.38 13.80 5.79
CA GLN A 116 2.86 15.17 5.65
C GLN A 116 3.26 15.52 4.21
N HIS A 117 3.78 14.55 3.46
CA HIS A 117 4.34 14.76 2.13
C HIS A 117 3.47 14.26 0.98
N CYS A 118 2.60 13.26 1.21
CA CYS A 118 1.89 12.59 0.13
C CYS A 118 0.94 13.50 -0.66
N LYS A 119 0.32 14.51 -0.02
CA LYS A 119 -0.61 15.43 -0.72
C LYS A 119 0.14 16.28 -1.74
N SER A 120 1.22 16.94 -1.33
CA SER A 120 2.04 17.76 -2.22
C SER A 120 2.67 16.92 -3.34
N ALA A 121 3.30 15.79 -3.00
CA ALA A 121 3.90 14.89 -3.98
C ALA A 121 2.87 14.36 -4.99
N TRP A 122 1.66 14.03 -4.53
CA TRP A 122 0.59 13.56 -5.41
C TRP A 122 0.09 14.66 -6.35
N TYR A 123 -0.11 15.86 -5.80
CA TYR A 123 -0.52 17.01 -6.60
C TYR A 123 0.53 17.41 -7.62
N GLU A 124 1.80 17.51 -7.23
CA GLU A 124 2.91 17.85 -8.12
C GLU A 124 3.05 16.84 -9.26
N LYS A 125 2.82 15.56 -9.00
CA LYS A 125 3.00 14.51 -9.99
C LYS A 125 1.79 14.28 -10.88
N TYR A 126 0.56 14.47 -10.36
CA TYR A 126 -0.68 14.04 -11.03
C TYR A 126 -1.73 15.15 -11.16
N GLY A 127 -1.57 16.27 -10.50
CA GLY A 127 -2.52 17.39 -10.53
C GLY A 127 -3.80 17.17 -9.75
N ASP A 128 -3.92 16.07 -8.97
CA ASP A 128 -5.12 15.75 -8.19
C ASP A 128 -4.92 16.03 -6.71
N ASP A 129 -5.98 16.48 -6.02
CA ASP A 129 -5.98 16.72 -4.59
C ASP A 129 -6.26 15.42 -3.82
N LEU A 130 -5.20 14.83 -3.26
CA LEU A 130 -5.32 13.61 -2.47
C LEU A 130 -5.97 13.89 -1.11
N LYS A 131 -7.12 13.25 -0.83
CA LYS A 131 -7.91 13.45 0.40
C LYS A 131 -7.98 12.21 1.29
N HIS A 132 -7.75 11.04 0.72
CA HIS A 132 -8.03 9.77 1.40
C HIS A 132 -6.92 8.76 1.15
N LEU A 133 -6.45 8.13 2.23
CA LEU A 133 -5.56 6.98 2.17
C LEU A 133 -6.28 5.72 2.64
N LEU A 134 -6.01 4.60 1.99
CA LEU A 134 -6.43 3.29 2.44
C LEU A 134 -5.27 2.30 2.36
N THR A 135 -5.41 1.17 3.03
CA THR A 135 -4.49 0.04 2.92
C THR A 135 -5.19 -1.27 3.23
N PHE A 136 -4.62 -2.35 2.71
CA PHE A 136 -5.09 -3.72 2.90
C PHE A 136 -4.01 -4.52 3.61
N VAL A 137 -4.30 -4.90 4.85
CA VAL A 137 -3.39 -5.66 5.70
C VAL A 137 -3.80 -7.12 5.73
N GLY A 138 -2.94 -8.02 5.27
CA GLY A 138 -3.19 -9.44 5.20
C GLY A 138 -2.12 -10.29 5.88
N GLY A 139 -2.22 -11.62 5.73
CA GLY A 139 -1.38 -12.57 6.43
C GLY A 139 -1.59 -12.51 7.94
N ASP A 140 -0.53 -12.76 8.70
CA ASP A 140 -0.55 -12.73 10.17
C ASP A 140 -0.51 -11.31 10.76
N ASN A 141 -0.54 -10.28 9.89
CA ASN A 141 -0.49 -8.89 10.32
C ASN A 141 -1.87 -8.41 10.80
N ASN A 142 -1.92 -7.80 11.96
CA ASN A 142 -3.14 -7.25 12.56
C ASN A 142 -3.32 -5.75 12.35
N GLY A 143 -2.45 -5.10 11.56
CA GLY A 143 -2.48 -3.67 11.30
C GLY A 143 -2.07 -2.79 12.49
N ALA A 144 -1.31 -3.32 13.45
CA ALA A 144 -0.93 -2.58 14.67
C ALA A 144 -0.29 -1.22 14.38
N VAL A 145 0.55 -1.11 13.34
CA VAL A 145 1.20 0.15 12.95
C VAL A 145 0.19 1.20 12.49
N TYR A 146 -0.84 0.79 11.74
CA TYR A 146 -1.91 1.68 11.29
C TYR A 146 -2.80 2.11 12.44
N LYS A 147 -3.18 1.18 13.33
CA LYS A 147 -3.92 1.50 14.56
C LYS A 147 -3.17 2.50 15.42
N ALA A 148 -1.86 2.31 15.59
CA ALA A 148 -1.00 3.21 16.37
C ALA A 148 -0.86 4.61 15.73
N ASP A 149 -1.03 4.75 14.40
CA ASP A 149 -1.08 6.02 13.68
C ASP A 149 -2.53 6.55 13.52
N ASN A 150 -3.48 6.03 14.29
CA ASN A 150 -4.90 6.41 14.29
C ASN A 150 -5.57 6.27 12.92
N TRP A 151 -5.25 5.21 12.16
CA TRP A 151 -6.05 4.79 11.03
C TRP A 151 -7.26 4.01 11.52
N GLU A 152 -8.39 4.24 10.89
CA GLU A 152 -9.64 3.55 11.21
C GLU A 152 -9.71 2.21 10.47
N MET A 153 -9.96 1.12 11.18
CA MET A 153 -10.30 -0.15 10.56
C MET A 153 -11.77 -0.10 10.14
N VAL A 154 -12.03 -0.05 8.85
CA VAL A 154 -13.38 0.13 8.30
C VAL A 154 -14.06 -1.18 7.90
N GLY A 155 -13.31 -2.26 7.76
CA GLY A 155 -13.88 -3.56 7.39
C GLY A 155 -12.84 -4.61 7.01
N GLU A 156 -13.30 -5.66 6.34
CA GLU A 156 -12.48 -6.75 5.82
C GLU A 156 -12.84 -7.05 4.36
N THR A 157 -11.86 -7.54 3.58
CA THR A 157 -12.14 -8.07 2.25
C THR A 157 -12.84 -9.42 2.33
N SER A 158 -13.47 -9.85 1.23
CA SER A 158 -14.18 -11.14 1.15
C SER A 158 -13.26 -12.37 1.25
N GLY A 159 -11.94 -12.19 1.16
CA GLY A 159 -10.99 -13.31 1.14
C GLY A 159 -11.02 -14.13 -0.15
N LEU A 160 -11.49 -13.54 -1.25
CA LEU A 160 -11.35 -14.16 -2.57
C LEU A 160 -9.85 -14.31 -2.89
N PRO A 161 -9.44 -15.44 -3.50
CA PRO A 161 -8.06 -15.60 -3.92
C PRO A 161 -7.67 -14.42 -4.81
N ASP A 162 -6.46 -13.91 -4.63
CA ASP A 162 -5.89 -12.87 -5.50
C ASP A 162 -5.82 -13.47 -6.91
N HIS A 163 -6.78 -13.12 -7.76
CA HIS A 163 -6.75 -13.56 -9.15
C HIS A 163 -5.48 -13.03 -9.79
N LYS A 164 -4.71 -13.97 -10.32
CA LYS A 164 -3.63 -13.65 -11.26
C LYS A 164 -4.18 -12.63 -12.22
N SER A 165 -3.51 -11.54 -12.34
CA SER A 165 -3.87 -10.30 -13.02
C SER A 165 -4.88 -10.46 -14.19
N SER A 166 -5.75 -9.49 -14.36
CA SER A 166 -6.74 -9.36 -15.44
C SER A 166 -6.20 -9.50 -16.88
N SER A 167 -4.90 -9.74 -17.04
CA SER A 167 -4.24 -10.05 -18.32
C SER A 167 -4.40 -11.51 -18.79
N MET A 168 -4.85 -12.44 -17.93
CA MET A 168 -5.23 -13.77 -18.39
C MET A 168 -6.57 -13.70 -19.14
N LYS A 169 -6.52 -13.82 -20.46
CA LYS A 169 -7.71 -14.07 -21.28
C LYS A 169 -8.26 -15.44 -20.87
N TRP A 170 -9.35 -15.44 -20.13
CA TRP A 170 -10.07 -16.65 -19.75
C TRP A 170 -10.79 -17.21 -20.97
N ASN A 171 -10.26 -18.27 -21.55
CA ASN A 171 -10.84 -18.92 -22.72
C ASN A 171 -11.90 -19.96 -22.37
N ASN A 172 -12.09 -20.28 -21.09
CA ASN A 172 -13.03 -21.31 -20.67
C ASN A 172 -13.89 -20.88 -19.46
N LYS A 173 -15.21 -20.82 -19.67
CA LYS A 173 -16.19 -20.46 -18.61
C LYS A 173 -16.31 -21.52 -17.51
N GLU A 174 -15.90 -22.75 -17.74
CA GLU A 174 -15.97 -23.83 -16.74
C GLU A 174 -14.78 -23.76 -15.77
N GLU A 175 -13.58 -23.46 -16.24
CA GLU A 175 -12.43 -23.17 -15.37
C GLU A 175 -12.68 -21.97 -14.46
N LEU A 176 -13.47 -20.98 -14.92
CA LEU A 176 -13.91 -19.87 -14.07
C LEU A 176 -14.80 -20.34 -12.92
N LYS A 177 -15.67 -21.35 -13.12
CA LYS A 177 -16.56 -21.85 -12.07
C LYS A 177 -15.83 -22.66 -11.00
N GLU A 178 -14.81 -23.41 -11.37
CA GLU A 178 -13.98 -24.16 -10.42
C GLU A 178 -13.04 -23.25 -9.61
N LEU A 179 -12.60 -22.13 -10.19
CA LEU A 179 -11.78 -21.10 -9.50
C LEU A 179 -12.61 -20.19 -8.60
N PHE A 180 -13.93 -20.08 -8.80
CA PHE A 180 -14.86 -19.45 -7.87
C PHE A 180 -15.21 -20.40 -6.70
N VAL A 181 -14.21 -21.07 -6.15
CA VAL A 181 -14.31 -21.72 -4.84
C VAL A 181 -14.77 -20.66 -3.85
N LYS A 182 -15.78 -21.00 -3.04
CA LYS A 182 -16.32 -20.12 -1.99
C LYS A 182 -15.16 -19.48 -1.23
N PRO A 183 -15.27 -18.19 -0.85
CA PRO A 183 -14.25 -17.54 -0.04
C PRO A 183 -13.93 -18.44 1.16
N THR A 184 -12.74 -19.00 1.22
CA THR A 184 -12.31 -19.83 2.34
C THR A 184 -12.10 -19.00 3.60
N GLY A 185 -12.05 -17.68 3.45
CA GLY A 185 -11.69 -16.74 4.51
C GLY A 185 -10.20 -16.67 4.78
N GLU A 186 -9.40 -17.55 4.17
CA GLU A 186 -7.95 -17.66 4.42
C GLU A 186 -7.16 -16.45 3.92
N ASN A 187 -7.67 -15.73 2.91
CA ASN A 187 -7.01 -14.56 2.32
C ASN A 187 -7.71 -13.23 2.68
N LYS A 188 -8.45 -13.18 3.76
CA LYS A 188 -9.05 -11.93 4.22
C LYS A 188 -7.97 -10.91 4.57
N LYS A 189 -8.22 -9.66 4.16
CA LYS A 189 -7.37 -8.52 4.51
C LYS A 189 -8.19 -7.51 5.28
N LEU A 190 -7.62 -6.97 6.35
CA LEU A 190 -8.20 -5.84 7.09
C LEU A 190 -8.08 -4.58 6.23
N ILE A 191 -9.12 -3.76 6.22
CA ILE A 191 -9.15 -2.50 5.47
C ILE A 191 -8.99 -1.36 6.46
N PHE A 192 -7.91 -0.60 6.32
CA PHE A 192 -7.67 0.62 7.09
C PHE A 192 -7.83 1.85 6.21
N TYR A 193 -8.40 2.90 6.80
CA TYR A 193 -8.69 4.18 6.17
C TYR A 193 -8.15 5.34 6.99
N LYS A 194 -7.68 6.39 6.31
CA LYS A 194 -7.24 7.65 6.89
C LYS A 194 -7.68 8.82 6.02
N GLY A 195 -8.46 9.75 6.57
CA GLY A 195 -8.66 11.09 6.00
C GLY A 195 -7.40 11.94 6.17
N LEU A 196 -7.05 12.73 5.18
CA LEU A 196 -5.86 13.60 5.13
C LEU A 196 -6.22 15.07 5.39
#